data_2b4313f1b02fa29c5dc902e083e00192
#
_entry.id   2b4313f1b02fa29c5dc902e083e00192
#
_cell.length_a   1.000
_cell.length_b   1.000
_cell.length_c   1.000
_cell.angle_alpha   90.00
_cell.angle_beta   90.00
_cell.angle_gamma   90.00
#
_symmetry.space_group_name_H-M   'P 1'
#
loop_
_entity.id
_entity.type
_entity.pdbx_description
1 polymer ?
#
loop_
_entity_poly.entity_id
_entity_poly.type
_entity_poly.pdbx_seq_one_letter_code
_entity_poly.pdbx_strand_id
1 'polypeptide(L)'
;MKKVYPKEDACIDCKLCEVACLVEHSETKDIFKAYRETPRTLSKAFVEEDGPNSISIQCRHCTDAPCIDACITGAMQRADDDSPVIVDRDKCVGCWMCIMACPFGAIQMDIRKKDKHKVSSKCDLCPGRNMPACVEICPNRALFFEDRG
;
A
#
# COMPACT_ATOMS: atom_id res chain seq x y z
N MET A 1 -0.40 -8.67 -15.11
CA MET A 1 0.34 -8.38 -13.85
C MET A 1 -0.40 -8.97 -12.65
N LYS A 2 0.32 -9.60 -11.75
CA LYS A 2 -0.26 -10.08 -10.49
C LYS A 2 -0.52 -8.93 -9.53
N LYS A 3 -1.67 -8.95 -8.89
CA LYS A 3 -2.12 -7.93 -7.93
C LYS A 3 -2.63 -8.60 -6.66
N VAL A 4 -2.72 -7.84 -5.58
CA VAL A 4 -3.29 -8.35 -4.33
C VAL A 4 -4.79 -8.12 -4.32
N TYR A 5 -5.55 -9.18 -4.07
CA TYR A 5 -7.01 -9.15 -3.97
C TYR A 5 -7.45 -9.62 -2.58
N PRO A 6 -8.24 -8.85 -1.86
CA PRO A 6 -8.79 -9.27 -0.58
C PRO A 6 -10.06 -10.11 -0.75
N LYS A 7 -10.28 -10.99 0.22
CA LYS A 7 -11.51 -11.76 0.37
C LYS A 7 -12.14 -11.39 1.72
N GLU A 8 -13.24 -10.68 1.68
CA GLU A 8 -13.89 -10.11 2.85
C GLU A 8 -14.36 -11.17 3.85
N ASP A 9 -14.97 -12.25 3.35
CA ASP A 9 -15.51 -13.33 4.18
C ASP A 9 -14.43 -14.19 4.88
N ALA A 10 -13.17 -14.07 4.48
CA ALA A 10 -12.04 -14.77 5.08
C ALA A 10 -11.19 -13.89 6.00
N CYS A 11 -11.37 -12.58 5.99
CA CYS A 11 -10.63 -11.66 6.85
C CYS A 11 -11.14 -11.76 8.29
N ILE A 12 -10.21 -11.93 9.25
CA ILE A 12 -10.52 -12.07 10.67
C ILE A 12 -10.11 -10.85 11.51
N ASP A 13 -9.79 -9.75 10.86
CA ASP A 13 -9.36 -8.49 11.52
C ASP A 13 -8.15 -8.65 12.47
N CYS A 14 -7.25 -9.57 12.16
CA CYS A 14 -6.06 -9.79 12.97
C CYS A 14 -4.98 -8.71 12.79
N LYS A 15 -5.05 -7.93 11.71
CA LYS A 15 -4.12 -6.83 11.36
C LYS A 15 -2.66 -7.25 11.15
N LEU A 16 -2.38 -8.54 10.98
CA LEU A 16 -1.03 -9.02 10.70
C LEU A 16 -0.50 -8.53 9.35
N CYS A 17 -1.38 -8.32 8.37
CA CYS A 17 -1.01 -7.74 7.08
C CYS A 17 -0.44 -6.31 7.23
N GLU A 18 -1.02 -5.51 8.14
CA GLU A 18 -0.49 -4.17 8.46
C GLU A 18 0.89 -4.26 9.10
N VAL A 19 1.06 -5.16 10.07
CA VAL A 19 2.33 -5.39 10.75
C VAL A 19 3.41 -5.83 9.77
N ALA A 20 3.13 -6.83 8.94
CA ALA A 20 4.06 -7.35 7.95
C ALA A 20 4.46 -6.29 6.92
N CYS A 21 3.50 -5.50 6.45
CA CYS A 21 3.75 -4.41 5.49
C CYS A 21 4.65 -3.32 6.11
N LEU A 22 4.37 -2.93 7.35
CA LEU A 22 5.18 -1.93 8.06
C LEU A 22 6.61 -2.41 8.24
N VAL A 23 6.80 -3.65 8.68
CA VAL A 23 8.13 -4.26 8.90
C VAL A 23 8.91 -4.36 7.60
N GLU A 24 8.27 -4.82 6.52
CA GLU A 24 8.91 -4.96 5.20
C GLU A 24 9.40 -3.62 4.64
N HIS A 25 8.67 -2.54 4.88
CA HIS A 25 9.03 -1.20 4.40
C HIS A 25 9.83 -0.38 5.42
N SER A 26 10.13 -0.95 6.58
CA SER A 26 10.99 -0.30 7.58
C SER A 26 12.46 -0.40 7.21
N GLU A 27 13.29 0.47 7.76
CA GLU A 27 14.73 0.46 7.53
C GLU A 27 15.40 -0.76 8.17
N THR A 28 14.96 -1.12 9.38
CA THR A 28 15.57 -2.20 10.16
C THR A 28 15.05 -3.59 9.79
N LYS A 29 13.86 -3.68 9.21
CA LYS A 29 13.16 -4.95 8.91
C LYS A 29 13.03 -5.89 10.10
N ASP A 30 13.05 -5.33 11.31
CA ASP A 30 12.89 -6.02 12.57
C ASP A 30 11.60 -5.50 13.23
N ILE A 31 10.73 -6.41 13.65
CA ILE A 31 9.41 -6.07 14.18
C ILE A 31 9.49 -5.14 15.41
N PHE A 32 10.43 -5.39 16.31
CA PHE A 32 10.57 -4.58 17.52
C PHE A 32 11.14 -3.20 17.23
N LYS A 33 12.14 -3.12 16.37
CA LYS A 33 12.81 -1.87 15.99
C LYS A 33 11.96 -1.02 15.06
N ALA A 34 11.24 -1.64 14.14
CA ALA A 34 10.37 -0.94 13.18
C ALA A 34 9.32 -0.09 13.89
N TYR A 35 8.71 -0.62 14.95
CA TYR A 35 7.72 0.12 15.74
C TYR A 35 8.30 1.22 16.61
N ARG A 36 9.61 1.22 16.84
CA ARG A 36 10.33 2.25 17.60
C ARG A 36 10.99 3.32 16.73
N GLU A 37 10.99 3.14 15.42
CA GLU A 37 11.54 4.13 14.50
C GLU A 37 10.79 5.48 14.60
N THR A 38 11.55 6.57 14.51
CA THR A 38 10.99 7.93 14.53
C THR A 38 11.53 8.73 13.35
N PRO A 39 10.70 9.14 12.38
CA PRO A 39 9.26 8.80 12.27
C PRO A 39 9.03 7.33 11.90
N ARG A 40 7.94 6.76 12.40
CA ARG A 40 7.56 5.39 12.09
C ARG A 40 7.18 5.25 10.61
N THR A 41 7.61 4.16 9.98
CA THR A 41 7.16 3.80 8.64
C THR A 41 5.65 3.51 8.66
N LEU A 42 4.93 4.08 7.71
CA LEU A 42 3.50 3.85 7.59
C LEU A 42 3.23 2.55 6.83
N SER A 43 2.31 1.73 7.32
CA SER A 43 1.84 0.55 6.59
C SER A 43 1.10 0.97 5.32
N LYS A 44 1.38 0.30 4.22
CA LYS A 44 0.73 0.53 2.92
C LYS A 44 -0.48 -0.38 2.71
N ALA A 45 -0.73 -1.28 3.64
CA ALA A 45 -1.94 -2.07 3.75
C ALA A 45 -2.60 -1.75 5.08
N PHE A 46 -3.92 -1.70 5.11
CA PHE A 46 -4.65 -1.44 6.35
C PHE A 46 -5.99 -2.18 6.34
N VAL A 47 -6.48 -2.50 7.52
CA VAL A 47 -7.73 -3.24 7.69
C VAL A 47 -8.83 -2.27 8.11
N GLU A 48 -9.92 -2.28 7.36
CA GLU A 48 -11.15 -1.57 7.70
C GLU A 48 -12.18 -2.58 8.21
N GLU A 49 -12.95 -2.17 9.19
CA GLU A 49 -13.98 -3.00 9.80
C GLU A 49 -15.34 -2.30 9.80
N ASP A 50 -16.39 -3.08 9.62
CA ASP A 50 -17.77 -2.62 9.75
C ASP A 50 -18.57 -3.73 10.45
N GLY A 51 -18.75 -3.58 11.76
CA GLY A 51 -19.36 -4.61 12.60
C GLY A 51 -18.60 -5.93 12.54
N PRO A 52 -19.26 -7.02 12.13
CA PRO A 52 -18.61 -8.33 12.04
C PRO A 52 -17.76 -8.51 10.77
N ASN A 53 -17.85 -7.57 9.83
CA ASN A 53 -17.13 -7.64 8.55
C ASN A 53 -15.82 -6.87 8.65
N SER A 54 -14.78 -7.41 8.00
CA SER A 54 -13.49 -6.74 7.87
C SER A 54 -12.86 -7.04 6.52
N ILE A 55 -12.04 -6.12 6.04
CA ILE A 55 -11.35 -6.25 4.76
C ILE A 55 -10.00 -5.56 4.83
N SER A 56 -8.98 -6.21 4.27
CA SER A 56 -7.68 -5.58 4.10
C SER A 56 -7.66 -4.76 2.81
N ILE A 57 -7.27 -3.50 2.91
CA ILE A 57 -7.24 -2.55 1.80
C ILE A 57 -5.80 -2.30 1.38
N GLN A 58 -5.52 -2.57 0.10
CA GLN A 58 -4.27 -2.25 -0.57
C GLN A 58 -4.57 -1.65 -1.94
N CYS A 59 -3.56 -1.02 -2.55
CA CYS A 59 -3.69 -0.52 -3.91
C CYS A 59 -3.98 -1.67 -4.90
N ARG A 60 -4.94 -1.45 -5.78
CA ARG A 60 -5.33 -2.40 -6.84
C ARG A 60 -4.48 -2.27 -8.11
N HIS A 61 -3.59 -1.28 -8.18
CA HIS A 61 -2.77 -1.00 -9.38
C HIS A 61 -3.63 -1.01 -10.65
N CYS A 62 -4.69 -0.19 -10.65
CA CYS A 62 -5.71 -0.15 -11.71
C CYS A 62 -5.08 0.05 -13.09
N THR A 63 -5.66 -0.57 -14.11
CA THR A 63 -5.23 -0.40 -15.51
C THR A 63 -5.42 1.05 -15.93
N ASP A 64 -6.64 1.58 -15.77
CA ASP A 64 -6.94 3.00 -15.91
C ASP A 64 -6.82 3.66 -14.54
N ALA A 65 -5.62 4.07 -14.18
CA ALA A 65 -5.30 4.56 -12.84
C ALA A 65 -5.66 6.04 -12.68
N PRO A 66 -6.83 6.39 -12.09
CA PRO A 66 -7.24 7.80 -11.94
C PRO A 66 -6.28 8.60 -11.07
N CYS A 67 -5.51 7.94 -10.20
CA CYS A 67 -4.49 8.59 -9.39
C CYS A 67 -3.31 9.10 -10.21
N ILE A 68 -2.97 8.45 -11.33
CA ILE A 68 -1.95 8.94 -12.27
C ILE A 68 -2.45 10.20 -12.98
N ASP A 69 -3.68 10.16 -13.48
CA ASP A 69 -4.29 11.29 -14.20
C ASP A 69 -4.47 12.51 -13.31
N ALA A 70 -4.77 12.29 -12.03
CA ALA A 70 -4.95 13.36 -11.06
C ALA A 70 -3.65 13.97 -10.54
N CYS A 71 -2.50 13.33 -10.75
CA CYS A 71 -1.22 13.79 -10.20
C CYS A 71 -0.65 14.97 -11.00
N ILE A 72 -0.63 16.16 -10.38
CA ILE A 72 -0.19 17.39 -11.04
C ILE A 72 1.31 17.48 -11.29
N THR A 73 2.11 16.72 -10.54
CA THR A 73 3.59 16.73 -10.66
C THR A 73 4.14 15.53 -11.42
N GLY A 74 3.30 14.55 -11.78
CA GLY A 74 3.75 13.29 -12.36
C GLY A 74 4.47 12.37 -11.38
N ALA A 75 4.30 12.59 -10.08
CA ALA A 75 4.87 11.73 -9.04
C ALA A 75 4.25 10.32 -9.03
N MET A 76 2.95 10.24 -9.33
CA MET A 76 2.24 8.97 -9.47
C MET A 76 2.48 8.44 -10.88
N GLN A 77 3.16 7.30 -11.00
CA GLN A 77 3.63 6.83 -12.31
C GLN A 77 3.68 5.30 -12.38
N ARG A 78 3.77 4.80 -13.60
CA ARG A 78 4.12 3.41 -13.91
C ARG A 78 5.10 3.39 -15.08
N ALA A 79 5.93 2.35 -15.13
CA ALA A 79 6.91 2.20 -16.22
C ALA A 79 6.23 1.74 -17.51
N ASP A 80 5.38 0.73 -17.41
CA ASP A 80 4.64 0.13 -18.54
C ASP A 80 3.23 -0.26 -18.06
N ASP A 81 2.36 -0.65 -19.01
CA ASP A 81 0.99 -1.08 -18.70
C ASP A 81 0.92 -2.30 -17.77
N ASP A 82 1.97 -3.13 -17.77
CA ASP A 82 2.08 -4.33 -16.93
C ASP A 82 2.93 -4.11 -15.66
N SER A 83 3.26 -2.86 -15.35
CA SER A 83 4.04 -2.50 -14.16
C SER A 83 3.14 -1.94 -13.05
N PRO A 84 3.55 -2.09 -11.77
CA PRO A 84 2.79 -1.49 -10.67
C PRO A 84 2.81 0.04 -10.72
N VAL A 85 1.73 0.65 -10.30
CA VAL A 85 1.67 2.10 -10.09
C VAL A 85 2.42 2.44 -8.83
N ILE A 86 3.40 3.31 -8.91
CA ILE A 86 4.26 3.73 -7.79
C ILE A 86 4.22 5.24 -7.59
N VAL A 87 4.65 5.68 -6.43
CA VAL A 87 4.81 7.11 -6.10
C VAL A 87 6.29 7.45 -6.07
N ASP A 88 6.70 8.41 -6.91
CA ASP A 88 8.01 9.05 -6.76
C ASP A 88 7.89 10.11 -5.65
N ARG A 89 8.38 9.76 -4.48
CA ARG A 89 8.26 10.62 -3.28
C ARG A 89 9.05 11.91 -3.38
N ASP A 90 10.04 11.99 -4.26
CA ASP A 90 10.81 13.21 -4.50
C ASP A 90 10.04 14.23 -5.35
N LYS A 91 9.17 13.76 -6.25
CA LYS A 91 8.31 14.63 -7.08
C LYS A 91 7.00 15.00 -6.40
N CYS A 92 6.57 14.25 -5.40
CA CYS A 92 5.29 14.46 -4.72
C CYS A 92 5.33 15.75 -3.89
N VAL A 93 4.32 16.61 -4.06
CA VAL A 93 4.17 17.89 -3.33
C VAL A 93 3.12 17.85 -2.24
N GLY A 94 2.45 16.71 -2.06
CA GLY A 94 1.43 16.55 -1.02
C GLY A 94 0.12 17.27 -1.30
N CYS A 95 -0.30 17.35 -2.55
CA CYS A 95 -1.55 17.99 -2.94
C CYS A 95 -2.82 17.17 -2.66
N TRP A 96 -2.66 15.87 -2.42
CA TRP A 96 -3.72 14.91 -2.09
C TRP A 96 -4.76 14.63 -3.19
N MET A 97 -4.54 15.08 -4.40
CA MET A 97 -5.46 14.83 -5.52
C MET A 97 -5.60 13.33 -5.81
N CYS A 98 -4.52 12.57 -5.70
CA CYS A 98 -4.52 11.11 -5.88
C CYS A 98 -5.39 10.40 -4.82
N ILE A 99 -5.39 10.89 -3.59
CA ILE A 99 -6.22 10.34 -2.50
C ILE A 99 -7.71 10.54 -2.83
N MET A 100 -8.07 11.72 -3.30
CA MET A 100 -9.44 12.03 -3.70
C MET A 100 -9.89 11.25 -4.94
N ALA A 101 -8.97 10.97 -5.86
CA ALA A 101 -9.27 10.26 -7.09
C ALA A 101 -9.37 8.73 -6.91
N CYS A 102 -8.76 8.17 -5.87
CA CYS A 102 -8.73 6.72 -5.66
C CYS A 102 -10.09 6.20 -5.19
N PRO A 103 -10.77 5.33 -5.97
CA PRO A 103 -12.09 4.81 -5.59
C PRO A 103 -12.03 3.79 -4.45
N PHE A 104 -10.83 3.26 -4.13
CA PHE A 104 -10.65 2.24 -3.09
C PHE A 104 -10.13 2.82 -1.77
N GLY A 105 -9.80 4.10 -1.70
CA GLY A 105 -9.22 4.71 -0.52
C GLY A 105 -7.87 4.11 -0.13
N ALA A 106 -7.11 3.63 -1.09
CA ALA A 106 -5.88 2.87 -0.86
C ALA A 106 -4.61 3.73 -0.78
N ILE A 107 -4.74 5.04 -0.86
CA ILE A 107 -3.63 5.99 -0.80
C ILE A 107 -3.71 6.76 0.52
N GLN A 108 -2.60 6.85 1.22
CA GLN A 108 -2.52 7.52 2.51
C GLN A 108 -1.56 8.71 2.48
N MET A 109 -1.76 9.61 3.43
CA MET A 109 -0.84 10.71 3.70
C MET A 109 0.34 10.20 4.51
N ASP A 110 1.56 10.56 4.12
CA ASP A 110 2.78 10.18 4.81
C ASP A 110 3.74 11.36 4.84
N ILE A 111 4.86 11.19 5.53
CA ILE A 111 5.91 12.18 5.66
C ILE A 111 7.21 11.58 5.15
N ARG A 112 7.88 12.26 4.25
CA ARG A 112 9.20 11.89 3.77
C ARG A 112 10.23 12.11 4.86
N LYS A 113 10.98 11.06 5.23
CA LYS A 113 11.93 11.11 6.35
C LYS A 113 13.05 12.14 6.17
N LYS A 114 13.48 12.35 4.92
CA LYS A 114 14.60 13.20 4.55
C LYS A 114 14.43 14.67 4.97
N ASP A 115 13.26 15.25 4.71
CA ASP A 115 12.97 16.69 4.89
C ASP A 115 11.62 16.95 5.55
N LYS A 116 10.95 15.90 6.05
CA LYS A 116 9.62 15.95 6.66
C LYS A 116 8.53 16.54 5.76
N HIS A 117 8.75 16.53 4.43
CA HIS A 117 7.75 16.96 3.47
C HIS A 117 6.60 15.96 3.38
N LYS A 118 5.39 16.47 3.24
CA LYS A 118 4.17 15.65 3.09
C LYS A 118 4.13 14.99 1.71
N VAL A 119 3.94 13.68 1.67
CA VAL A 119 3.90 12.88 0.43
C VAL A 119 2.80 11.83 0.51
N SER A 120 2.37 11.34 -0.64
CA SER A 120 1.45 10.21 -0.71
C SER A 120 2.18 8.89 -0.48
N SER A 121 1.48 7.94 0.12
CA SER A 121 1.96 6.57 0.32
C SER A 121 0.90 5.57 -0.13
N LYS A 122 1.34 4.55 -0.86
CA LYS A 122 0.47 3.46 -1.33
C LYS A 122 1.29 2.18 -1.52
N CYS A 123 0.59 1.07 -1.67
CA CYS A 123 1.20 -0.23 -1.92
C CYS A 123 2.05 -0.22 -3.20
N ASP A 124 3.22 -0.84 -3.14
CA ASP A 124 4.18 -0.99 -4.24
C ASP A 124 4.40 -2.46 -4.62
N LEU A 125 3.59 -3.37 -4.08
CA LEU A 125 3.70 -4.83 -4.26
C LEU A 125 5.00 -5.43 -3.72
N CYS A 126 5.64 -4.79 -2.77
CA CYS A 126 6.88 -5.26 -2.12
C CYS A 126 7.96 -5.63 -3.14
N PRO A 127 8.56 -4.67 -3.85
CA PRO A 127 9.56 -4.95 -4.89
C PRO A 127 10.72 -5.76 -4.32
N GLY A 128 11.19 -6.74 -5.12
CA GLY A 128 12.25 -7.66 -4.70
C GLY A 128 11.76 -8.93 -3.98
N ARG A 129 10.47 -9.08 -3.76
CA ARG A 129 9.88 -10.30 -3.19
C ARG A 129 9.06 -11.04 -4.25
N ASN A 130 9.04 -12.37 -4.14
CA ASN A 130 8.18 -13.21 -5.00
C ASN A 130 6.70 -13.10 -4.60
N MET A 131 6.44 -12.81 -3.33
CA MET A 131 5.10 -12.67 -2.78
C MET A 131 5.06 -11.48 -1.81
N PRO A 132 4.05 -10.62 -1.89
CA PRO A 132 3.92 -9.50 -0.94
C PRO A 132 3.83 -9.99 0.50
N ALA A 133 4.44 -9.22 1.42
CA ALA A 133 4.51 -9.59 2.82
C ALA A 133 3.13 -9.78 3.47
N CYS A 134 2.15 -8.97 3.09
CA CYS A 134 0.78 -9.06 3.60
C CYS A 134 0.08 -10.36 3.20
N VAL A 135 0.33 -10.84 1.98
CA VAL A 135 -0.24 -12.11 1.49
C VAL A 135 0.40 -13.30 2.21
N GLU A 136 1.71 -13.27 2.36
CA GLU A 136 2.48 -14.34 3.00
C GLU A 136 2.09 -14.52 4.47
N ILE A 137 1.86 -13.43 5.21
CA ILE A 137 1.56 -13.49 6.64
C ILE A 137 0.09 -13.80 6.95
N CYS A 138 -0.82 -13.62 6.01
CA CYS A 138 -2.25 -13.75 6.27
C CYS A 138 -2.62 -15.17 6.73
N PRO A 139 -3.06 -15.35 7.99
CA PRO A 139 -3.26 -16.69 8.54
C PRO A 139 -4.48 -17.40 7.95
N ASN A 140 -5.49 -16.65 7.54
CA ASN A 140 -6.74 -17.20 7.01
C ASN A 140 -6.83 -17.10 5.48
N ARG A 141 -5.74 -16.81 4.81
CA ARG A 141 -5.66 -16.69 3.34
C ARG A 141 -6.73 -15.75 2.78
N ALA A 142 -6.93 -14.62 3.43
CA ALA A 142 -7.87 -13.60 2.98
C ALA A 142 -7.29 -12.69 1.88
N LEU A 143 -6.01 -12.83 1.59
CA LEU A 143 -5.33 -12.07 0.53
C LEU A 143 -4.76 -13.03 -0.52
N PHE A 144 -5.02 -12.72 -1.78
CA PHE A 144 -4.54 -13.49 -2.93
C PHE A 144 -3.62 -12.62 -3.78
N PHE A 145 -2.51 -13.20 -4.22
CA PHE A 145 -1.59 -12.55 -5.15
C PHE A 145 -1.67 -13.30 -6.49
N GLU A 146 -2.51 -12.81 -7.38
CA GLU A 146 -2.84 -13.47 -8.64
C GLU A 146 -3.07 -12.48 -9.77
N ASP A 147 -3.02 -12.98 -10.99
CA ASP A 147 -3.38 -12.23 -12.17
C ASP A 147 -4.82 -12.61 -12.57
N ARG A 148 -5.71 -11.63 -12.55
CA ARG A 148 -7.11 -11.79 -12.95
C ARG A 148 -7.43 -11.19 -14.32
N GLY A 149 -6.42 -10.90 -15.06
CA GLY A 149 -6.54 -10.31 -16.39
C GLY A 149 -6.49 -8.80 -16.42
#